data_484a7fe588e297e8d732c9a00701e186
#
_entry.id   484a7fe588e297e8d732c9a00701e186
#
_cell.length_a   1.000
_cell.length_b   1.000
_cell.length_c   1.000
_cell.angle_alpha   90.00
_cell.angle_beta   90.00
_cell.angle_gamma   90.00
#
_symmetry.space_group_name_H-M   'P 1'
#
loop_
_entity.id
_entity.type
_entity.pdbx_description
1 polymer ?
#
loop_
_entity_poly.entity_id
_entity_poly.type
_entity_poly.pdbx_seq_one_letter_code
_entity_poly.pdbx_strand_id
1 'polypeptide(L)'
;MAGGVCTVEFVASVLREGLMGSFGFAYSKPEAISTELRAIRKQATGPVNANFFVFQPVQAPSADALRQAADALRPAVEALITPADATRPLAGAQDLPAESVDRPSEEGELGDSAHLAFIKESVLGASTPEFYPSLHDQLEAVWPERPEVLSFHFGVPPHWVFERAHADQIPVLISATKLEEALAIEASGACAIIAQGPEAGGHRGCFDPKAPLDRDDASSTIELVRVLARHCKLPVIAAGGIMNAEDIQAALAQGAKAVQMGTAFLACHESGASPEHKRLLTGEPGRGTVLTRAFSGRLARGLQNEFTAMMQSRAVLDFPLQNSLTAGLRQQSARAANPEYQSLWAGSAYAKCRSESVSDLVLRLEQA
;
A
#
# COMPACT_ATOMS: atom_id res chain seq x y z
N MET A 1 4.24 -2.02 2.50
CA MET A 1 3.21 -1.11 1.94
C MET A 1 3.88 -0.24 0.88
N ALA A 2 3.58 -0.48 -0.40
CA ALA A 2 4.12 0.33 -1.49
C ALA A 2 3.54 1.75 -1.45
N GLY A 3 4.28 2.75 -1.95
CA GLY A 3 3.79 4.13 -2.06
C GLY A 3 4.26 5.07 -0.95
N GLY A 4 5.47 4.88 -0.41
CA GLY A 4 6.14 5.86 0.44
C GLY A 4 6.02 5.64 1.96
N VAL A 5 5.12 4.78 2.41
CA VAL A 5 4.98 4.49 3.85
C VAL A 5 6.15 3.66 4.39
N CYS A 6 6.64 2.68 3.62
CA CYS A 6 7.84 1.92 3.95
C CYS A 6 9.07 2.72 3.54
N THR A 7 9.68 3.41 4.49
CA THR A 7 10.98 4.08 4.33
C THR A 7 12.10 3.13 4.79
N VAL A 8 13.33 3.43 4.39
CA VAL A 8 14.52 2.69 4.85
C VAL A 8 14.61 2.73 6.38
N GLU A 9 14.41 3.91 6.99
CA GLU A 9 14.45 4.08 8.44
C GLU A 9 13.36 3.29 9.15
N PHE A 10 12.12 3.33 8.65
CA PHE A 10 11.02 2.58 9.22
C PHE A 10 11.29 1.07 9.20
N VAL A 11 11.74 0.52 8.07
CA VAL A 11 12.07 -0.91 7.98
C VAL A 11 13.24 -1.25 8.90
N ALA A 12 14.28 -0.42 8.96
CA ALA A 12 15.40 -0.62 9.87
C ALA A 12 14.97 -0.58 11.35
N SER A 13 14.01 0.29 11.72
CA SER A 13 13.46 0.32 13.08
C SER A 13 12.74 -0.98 13.44
N VAL A 14 11.94 -1.54 12.53
CA VAL A 14 11.29 -2.84 12.71
C VAL A 14 12.33 -3.96 12.90
N LEU A 15 13.42 -3.96 12.11
CA LEU A 15 14.48 -4.95 12.25
C LEU A 15 15.22 -4.88 13.59
N ARG A 16 15.42 -3.67 14.16
CA ARG A 16 16.06 -3.48 15.47
C ARG A 16 15.26 -4.10 16.62
N GLU A 17 13.93 -4.21 16.45
CA GLU A 17 13.06 -4.90 17.40
C GLU A 17 13.01 -6.43 17.19
N GLY A 18 13.87 -7.00 16.34
CA GLY A 18 13.92 -8.45 16.09
C GLY A 18 12.80 -8.98 15.20
N LEU A 19 12.02 -8.12 14.58
CA LEU A 19 10.92 -8.49 13.68
C LEU A 19 11.37 -8.53 12.22
N MET A 20 10.57 -9.16 11.36
CA MET A 20 10.77 -9.09 9.91
C MET A 20 10.29 -7.75 9.38
N GLY A 21 11.20 -6.97 8.78
CA GLY A 21 10.88 -5.73 8.10
C GLY A 21 10.41 -5.99 6.66
N SER A 22 9.28 -5.41 6.24
CA SER A 22 8.76 -5.57 4.88
C SER A 22 8.84 -4.26 4.10
N PHE A 23 9.48 -4.29 2.92
CA PHE A 23 9.55 -3.16 2.01
C PHE A 23 8.73 -3.44 0.74
N GLY A 24 7.86 -2.49 0.35
CA GLY A 24 6.97 -2.64 -0.80
C GLY A 24 7.57 -2.01 -2.06
N PHE A 25 8.09 -2.83 -2.96
CA PHE A 25 8.76 -2.41 -4.21
C PHE A 25 7.86 -2.38 -5.44
N ALA A 26 6.56 -2.56 -5.29
CA ALA A 26 5.63 -2.71 -6.41
C ALA A 26 5.75 -1.62 -7.50
N TYR A 27 6.12 -0.40 -7.12
CA TYR A 27 6.27 0.74 -8.04
C TYR A 27 7.71 1.23 -8.19
N SER A 28 8.65 0.57 -7.53
CA SER A 28 10.06 0.98 -7.53
C SER A 28 10.75 0.62 -8.85
N LYS A 29 11.58 1.52 -9.34
CA LYS A 29 12.50 1.21 -10.44
C LYS A 29 13.61 0.28 -9.95
N PRO A 30 14.21 -0.55 -10.82
CA PRO A 30 15.25 -1.50 -10.43
C PRO A 30 16.40 -0.89 -9.62
N GLU A 31 16.89 0.30 -10.03
CA GLU A 31 18.00 0.99 -9.37
C GLU A 31 17.66 1.43 -7.94
N ALA A 32 16.41 1.83 -7.71
CA ALA A 32 15.93 2.21 -6.38
C ALA A 32 15.88 1.00 -5.44
N ILE A 33 15.46 -0.17 -5.94
CA ILE A 33 15.35 -1.41 -5.15
C ILE A 33 16.69 -1.78 -4.52
N SER A 34 17.76 -1.88 -5.31
CA SER A 34 19.10 -2.21 -4.82
C SER A 34 19.61 -1.16 -3.83
N THR A 35 19.35 0.12 -4.12
CA THR A 35 19.79 1.23 -3.25
C THR A 35 19.10 1.16 -1.88
N GLU A 36 17.78 0.95 -1.85
CA GLU A 36 16.99 0.87 -0.62
C GLU A 36 17.34 -0.36 0.20
N LEU A 37 17.48 -1.54 -0.41
CA LEU A 37 17.91 -2.76 0.30
C LEU A 37 19.29 -2.61 0.95
N ARG A 38 20.27 -2.05 0.23
CA ARG A 38 21.60 -1.76 0.78
C ARG A 38 21.53 -0.72 1.91
N ALA A 39 20.69 0.29 1.78
CA ALA A 39 20.52 1.31 2.80
C ALA A 39 19.89 0.75 4.09
N ILE A 40 18.92 -0.16 3.98
CA ILE A 40 18.33 -0.89 5.12
C ILE A 40 19.44 -1.68 5.84
N ARG A 41 20.21 -2.49 5.10
CA ARG A 41 21.28 -3.33 5.68
C ARG A 41 22.41 -2.56 6.34
N LYS A 42 22.64 -1.30 5.92
CA LYS A 42 23.60 -0.40 6.60
C LYS A 42 23.09 0.10 7.95
N GLN A 43 21.78 0.16 8.15
CA GLN A 43 21.16 0.71 9.36
C GLN A 43 20.77 -0.35 10.38
N ALA A 44 20.42 -1.56 9.93
CA ALA A 44 20.01 -2.66 10.81
C ALA A 44 20.30 -4.02 10.19
N THR A 45 20.45 -5.02 11.06
CA THR A 45 20.52 -6.44 10.71
C THR A 45 19.18 -7.12 11.01
N GLY A 46 18.80 -8.10 10.22
CA GLY A 46 17.56 -8.85 10.42
C GLY A 46 16.90 -9.23 9.09
N PRO A 47 15.79 -10.00 9.15
CA PRO A 47 15.13 -10.50 7.95
C PRO A 47 14.32 -9.40 7.24
N VAL A 48 14.65 -9.18 5.96
CA VAL A 48 13.94 -8.26 5.07
C VAL A 48 13.05 -9.05 4.12
N ASN A 49 11.78 -8.71 4.07
CA ASN A 49 10.84 -9.15 3.05
C ASN A 49 10.75 -8.10 1.93
N ALA A 50 11.13 -8.47 0.72
CA ALA A 50 10.91 -7.66 -0.47
C ALA A 50 9.56 -8.04 -1.12
N ASN A 51 8.63 -7.09 -1.16
CA ASN A 51 7.26 -7.31 -1.63
C ASN A 51 7.01 -6.72 -3.01
N PHE A 52 6.39 -7.50 -3.89
CA PHE A 52 6.08 -7.15 -5.28
C PHE A 52 4.62 -7.38 -5.65
N PHE A 53 4.16 -6.72 -6.71
CA PHE A 53 2.89 -7.02 -7.34
C PHE A 53 3.10 -7.91 -8.57
N VAL A 54 2.21 -8.88 -8.73
CA VAL A 54 2.08 -9.64 -9.97
C VAL A 54 1.08 -8.89 -10.87
N PHE A 55 1.60 -8.11 -11.81
CA PHE A 55 0.77 -7.36 -12.73
C PHE A 55 0.15 -8.29 -13.78
N GLN A 56 -1.15 -8.16 -13.98
CA GLN A 56 -1.85 -8.78 -15.12
C GLN A 56 -1.58 -7.97 -16.38
N PRO A 57 -1.57 -8.60 -17.58
CA PRO A 57 -1.50 -7.86 -18.84
C PRO A 57 -2.61 -6.82 -18.93
N VAL A 58 -2.26 -5.60 -19.22
CA VAL A 58 -3.20 -4.48 -19.33
C VAL A 58 -3.58 -4.28 -20.78
N GLN A 59 -4.88 -4.28 -21.06
CA GLN A 59 -5.39 -3.87 -22.37
C GLN A 59 -5.46 -2.35 -22.44
N ALA A 60 -5.07 -1.78 -23.58
CA ALA A 60 -5.27 -0.36 -23.82
C ALA A 60 -6.76 -0.02 -23.70
N PRO A 61 -7.14 1.00 -22.92
CA PRO A 61 -8.53 1.38 -22.80
C PRO A 61 -9.03 2.02 -24.10
N SER A 62 -10.33 1.90 -24.36
CA SER A 62 -10.94 2.63 -25.47
C SER A 62 -10.88 4.14 -25.24
N ALA A 63 -10.94 4.93 -26.31
CA ALA A 63 -11.02 6.38 -26.21
C ALA A 63 -12.24 6.84 -25.38
N ASP A 64 -13.34 6.10 -25.45
CA ASP A 64 -14.53 6.37 -24.63
C ASP A 64 -14.30 6.11 -23.16
N ALA A 65 -13.64 5.00 -22.79
CA ALA A 65 -13.31 4.69 -21.42
C ALA A 65 -12.36 5.74 -20.82
N LEU A 66 -11.37 6.21 -21.58
CA LEU A 66 -10.49 7.30 -21.15
C LEU A 66 -11.26 8.60 -20.90
N ARG A 67 -12.15 8.99 -21.84
CA ARG A 67 -12.98 10.19 -21.67
C ARG A 67 -13.88 10.09 -20.43
N GLN A 68 -14.57 8.95 -20.24
CA GLN A 68 -15.42 8.75 -19.07
C GLN A 68 -14.64 8.82 -17.75
N ALA A 69 -13.45 8.24 -17.69
CA ALA A 69 -12.60 8.31 -16.51
C ALA A 69 -12.08 9.73 -16.27
N ALA A 70 -11.70 10.46 -17.33
CA ALA A 70 -11.26 11.86 -17.22
C ALA A 70 -12.41 12.77 -16.74
N ASP A 71 -13.62 12.61 -17.29
CA ASP A 71 -14.81 13.35 -16.86
C ASP A 71 -15.19 13.03 -15.42
N ALA A 72 -15.01 11.77 -14.99
CA ALA A 72 -15.24 11.37 -13.61
C ALA A 72 -14.32 12.10 -12.63
N LEU A 73 -13.07 12.40 -13.03
CA LEU A 73 -12.06 13.08 -12.19
C LEU A 73 -12.13 14.61 -12.26
N ARG A 74 -12.82 15.17 -13.26
CA ARG A 74 -12.91 16.63 -13.48
C ARG A 74 -13.26 17.44 -12.22
N PRO A 75 -14.30 17.09 -11.43
CA PRO A 75 -14.63 17.85 -10.23
C PRO A 75 -13.53 17.87 -9.18
N ALA A 76 -12.75 16.78 -9.03
CA ALA A 76 -11.63 16.73 -8.11
C ALA A 76 -10.46 17.62 -8.58
N VAL A 77 -10.20 17.65 -9.88
CA VAL A 77 -9.18 18.52 -10.47
C VAL A 77 -9.58 20.00 -10.30
N GLU A 78 -10.84 20.33 -10.57
CA GLU A 78 -11.37 21.68 -10.40
C GLU A 78 -11.31 22.14 -8.93
N ALA A 79 -11.65 21.27 -7.98
CA ALA A 79 -11.58 21.57 -6.55
C ALA A 79 -10.16 21.90 -6.05
N LEU A 80 -9.11 21.25 -6.62
CA LEU A 80 -7.73 21.53 -6.29
C LEU A 80 -7.16 22.80 -6.97
N ILE A 81 -7.81 23.25 -8.04
CA ILE A 81 -7.38 24.45 -8.80
C ILE A 81 -8.06 25.73 -8.27
N THR A 82 -9.21 25.61 -7.60
CA THR A 82 -9.98 26.77 -7.13
C THR A 82 -9.32 27.38 -5.88
N PRO A 83 -9.15 28.73 -5.79
CA PRO A 83 -8.40 29.40 -4.73
C PRO A 83 -9.04 29.37 -3.33
N ALA A 84 -10.07 28.58 -3.10
CA ALA A 84 -10.75 28.54 -1.79
C ALA A 84 -9.84 28.14 -0.62
N ASP A 85 -8.70 27.49 -0.86
CA ASP A 85 -7.74 27.10 0.17
C ASP A 85 -6.58 28.08 0.41
N ALA A 86 -6.46 29.15 -0.36
CA ALA A 86 -5.44 30.20 -0.14
C ALA A 86 -5.69 31.04 1.14
N THR A 87 -6.83 30.86 1.80
CA THR A 87 -7.23 31.64 2.99
C THR A 87 -7.32 30.84 4.29
N ARG A 88 -6.97 29.52 4.29
CA ARG A 88 -6.96 28.73 5.51
C ARG A 88 -5.65 28.98 6.26
N PRO A 89 -5.66 29.58 7.48
CA PRO A 89 -4.45 29.76 8.25
C PRO A 89 -3.83 28.40 8.56
N LEU A 90 -2.53 28.25 8.32
CA LEU A 90 -1.71 27.13 8.79
C LEU A 90 -1.75 27.13 10.33
N ALA A 91 -2.67 26.39 10.91
CA ALA A 91 -2.67 26.14 12.33
C ALA A 91 -1.50 25.17 12.63
N GLY A 92 -0.43 25.68 13.27
CA GLY A 92 0.64 24.88 13.83
C GLY A 92 2.04 24.99 13.21
N ALA A 93 2.39 26.10 12.58
CA ALA A 93 3.78 26.42 12.24
C ALA A 93 4.45 27.19 13.38
N GLN A 94 4.66 26.56 14.52
CA GLN A 94 5.62 26.99 15.54
C GLN A 94 6.45 25.77 15.93
N ASP A 95 7.78 25.97 15.81
CA ASP A 95 8.85 25.08 16.29
C ASP A 95 9.13 23.78 15.50
N LEU A 96 9.67 23.92 14.28
CA LEU A 96 10.62 22.95 13.73
C LEU A 96 11.96 23.65 13.53
N PRO A 97 13.11 23.03 13.96
CA PRO A 97 14.43 23.63 13.77
C PRO A 97 14.74 23.77 12.27
N ALA A 98 15.24 24.95 11.92
CA ALA A 98 15.71 25.29 10.59
C ALA A 98 17.03 24.55 10.30
N GLU A 99 16.97 23.34 9.74
CA GLU A 99 18.11 22.74 9.05
C GLU A 99 17.65 22.29 7.65
N SER A 100 18.16 23.05 6.68
CA SER A 100 18.37 22.73 5.26
C SER A 100 17.31 21.90 4.54
N VAL A 101 16.15 22.48 4.31
CA VAL A 101 15.42 22.24 3.08
C VAL A 101 15.66 23.49 2.22
N ASP A 102 16.46 23.34 1.17
CA ASP A 102 16.59 24.37 0.12
C ASP A 102 15.18 24.82 -0.27
N ARG A 103 14.89 26.08 -0.01
CA ARG A 103 13.69 26.72 -0.55
C ARG A 103 13.86 26.70 -2.07
N PRO A 104 12.91 26.14 -2.84
CA PRO A 104 12.94 26.32 -4.27
C PRO A 104 12.89 27.83 -4.53
N SER A 105 13.86 28.31 -5.28
CA SER A 105 13.85 29.61 -5.96
C SER A 105 12.56 29.73 -6.81
N GLU A 106 12.30 30.87 -7.40
CA GLU A 106 11.11 31.20 -8.25
C GLU A 106 10.70 30.12 -9.30
N GLU A 107 11.51 29.10 -9.49
CA GLU A 107 11.21 27.87 -10.26
C GLU A 107 10.09 27.00 -9.62
N GLY A 108 9.76 27.15 -8.33
CA GLY A 108 8.70 26.41 -7.64
C GLY A 108 7.30 26.74 -8.12
N GLU A 109 7.01 28.01 -8.43
CA GLU A 109 5.70 28.44 -8.95
C GLU A 109 5.48 27.98 -10.39
N LEU A 110 6.53 27.95 -11.20
CA LEU A 110 6.47 27.37 -12.56
C LEU A 110 6.27 25.85 -12.52
N GLY A 111 6.88 25.17 -11.54
CA GLY A 111 6.72 23.73 -11.32
C GLY A 111 5.28 23.36 -10.97
N ASP A 112 4.64 24.10 -10.08
CA ASP A 112 3.25 23.85 -9.68
C ASP A 112 2.26 24.15 -10.80
N SER A 113 2.47 25.21 -11.57
CA SER A 113 1.66 25.50 -12.75
C SER A 113 1.81 24.44 -13.86
N ALA A 114 3.02 23.95 -14.11
CA ALA A 114 3.28 22.88 -15.06
C ALA A 114 2.67 21.55 -14.59
N HIS A 115 2.71 21.26 -13.29
CA HIS A 115 2.11 20.07 -12.71
C HIS A 115 0.58 20.09 -12.78
N LEU A 116 -0.05 21.22 -12.51
CA LEU A 116 -1.49 21.41 -12.72
C LEU A 116 -1.88 21.32 -14.19
N ALA A 117 -1.06 21.81 -15.09
CA ALA A 117 -1.25 21.65 -16.53
C ALA A 117 -1.16 20.17 -16.93
N PHE A 118 -0.17 19.43 -16.39
CA PHE A 118 -0.04 17.99 -16.60
C PHE A 118 -1.25 17.21 -16.05
N ILE A 119 -1.76 17.53 -14.85
CA ILE A 119 -2.98 16.92 -14.33
C ILE A 119 -4.16 17.18 -15.26
N LYS A 120 -4.35 18.42 -15.69
CA LYS A 120 -5.41 18.80 -16.65
C LYS A 120 -5.26 18.03 -17.95
N GLU A 121 -4.08 17.97 -18.52
CA GLU A 121 -3.81 17.29 -19.78
C GLU A 121 -3.98 15.77 -19.63
N SER A 122 -3.40 15.15 -18.59
CA SER A 122 -3.48 13.70 -18.36
C SER A 122 -4.89 13.24 -18.00
N VAL A 123 -5.62 14.03 -17.20
CA VAL A 123 -6.98 13.69 -16.74
C VAL A 123 -8.03 14.16 -17.74
N LEU A 124 -7.99 15.45 -18.10
CA LEU A 124 -9.03 16.06 -18.94
C LEU A 124 -8.77 15.90 -20.42
N GLY A 125 -7.48 15.72 -20.82
CA GLY A 125 -7.07 15.37 -22.17
C GLY A 125 -7.22 13.89 -22.52
N ALA A 126 -7.55 13.05 -21.53
CA ALA A 126 -7.68 11.61 -21.70
C ALA A 126 -6.45 10.92 -22.33
N SER A 127 -5.23 11.39 -21.99
CA SER A 127 -3.98 10.77 -22.43
C SER A 127 -3.76 9.40 -21.77
N THR A 128 -3.11 8.48 -22.51
CA THR A 128 -2.79 7.15 -21.97
C THR A 128 -1.70 7.24 -20.90
N PRO A 129 -1.95 6.78 -19.64
CA PRO A 129 -0.96 6.81 -18.59
C PRO A 129 0.22 5.87 -18.84
N GLU A 130 1.38 6.17 -18.26
CA GLU A 130 2.55 5.28 -18.29
C GLU A 130 2.35 4.04 -17.43
N PHE A 131 3.02 2.95 -17.83
CA PHE A 131 3.02 1.67 -17.12
C PHE A 131 4.18 1.59 -16.12
N TYR A 132 4.05 0.64 -15.20
CA TYR A 132 5.07 0.34 -14.18
C TYR A 132 6.22 -0.49 -14.73
N PRO A 133 7.36 -0.57 -13.98
CA PRO A 133 8.48 -1.46 -14.31
C PRO A 133 8.04 -2.91 -14.42
N SER A 134 8.69 -3.69 -15.27
CA SER A 134 8.42 -5.12 -15.36
C SER A 134 8.85 -5.84 -14.09
N LEU A 135 8.08 -6.87 -13.68
CA LEU A 135 8.45 -7.71 -12.54
C LEU A 135 9.82 -8.38 -12.75
N HIS A 136 10.14 -8.77 -13.99
CA HIS A 136 11.44 -9.36 -14.33
C HIS A 136 12.59 -8.40 -13.99
N ASP A 137 12.52 -7.15 -14.47
CA ASP A 137 13.60 -6.18 -14.25
C ASP A 137 13.73 -5.80 -12.77
N GLN A 138 12.60 -5.72 -12.04
CA GLN A 138 12.59 -5.51 -10.60
C GLN A 138 13.31 -6.66 -9.86
N LEU A 139 13.03 -7.92 -10.23
CA LEU A 139 13.62 -9.09 -9.58
C LEU A 139 15.10 -9.26 -9.95
N GLU A 140 15.52 -8.91 -11.18
CA GLU A 140 16.94 -8.89 -11.54
C GLU A 140 17.77 -7.93 -10.65
N ALA A 141 17.16 -6.84 -10.18
CA ALA A 141 17.78 -5.94 -9.20
C ALA A 141 17.77 -6.49 -7.76
N VAL A 142 16.87 -7.42 -7.46
CA VAL A 142 16.71 -8.01 -6.11
C VAL A 142 17.67 -9.17 -5.85
N TRP A 143 17.88 -10.06 -6.83
CA TRP A 143 18.66 -11.27 -6.63
C TRP A 143 20.05 -11.04 -6.05
N PRO A 144 20.85 -10.03 -6.50
CA PRO A 144 22.14 -9.73 -5.92
C PRO A 144 22.09 -9.28 -4.45
N GLU A 145 20.98 -8.66 -4.04
CA GLU A 145 20.79 -8.13 -2.68
C GLU A 145 20.31 -9.19 -1.68
N ARG A 146 19.86 -10.37 -2.16
CA ARG A 146 19.48 -11.54 -1.38
C ARG A 146 18.62 -11.21 -0.15
N PRO A 147 17.39 -10.71 -0.34
CA PRO A 147 16.47 -10.52 0.79
C PRO A 147 16.15 -11.89 1.41
N GLU A 148 15.84 -11.92 2.69
CA GLU A 148 15.53 -13.16 3.40
C GLU A 148 14.18 -13.75 2.99
N VAL A 149 13.28 -12.93 2.42
CA VAL A 149 11.95 -13.35 1.95
C VAL A 149 11.57 -12.55 0.71
N LEU A 150 10.90 -13.20 -0.23
CA LEU A 150 10.12 -12.56 -1.28
C LEU A 150 8.64 -12.75 -1.01
N SER A 151 7.85 -11.69 -1.19
CA SER A 151 6.40 -11.84 -1.13
C SER A 151 5.71 -11.20 -2.33
N PHE A 152 4.60 -11.81 -2.75
CA PHE A 152 3.85 -11.40 -3.93
C PHE A 152 2.38 -11.14 -3.60
N HIS A 153 1.83 -10.17 -4.33
CA HIS A 153 0.45 -9.74 -4.21
C HIS A 153 -0.21 -9.75 -5.58
N PHE A 154 -1.52 -10.04 -5.67
CA PHE A 154 -2.34 -10.07 -6.88
C PHE A 154 -2.23 -11.32 -7.75
N GLY A 155 -1.52 -12.33 -7.34
CA GLY A 155 -1.40 -13.57 -8.08
C GLY A 155 -0.15 -14.35 -7.77
N VAL A 156 -0.03 -15.48 -8.43
CA VAL A 156 1.16 -16.33 -8.41
C VAL A 156 2.16 -15.77 -9.43
N PRO A 157 3.42 -15.49 -9.05
CA PRO A 157 4.43 -15.04 -9.99
C PRO A 157 4.78 -16.16 -11.00
N PRO A 158 5.44 -15.83 -12.13
CA PRO A 158 5.88 -16.82 -13.11
C PRO A 158 6.78 -17.90 -12.51
N HIS A 159 6.75 -19.10 -13.08
CA HIS A 159 7.46 -20.28 -12.55
C HIS A 159 8.97 -20.06 -12.34
N TRP A 160 9.63 -19.34 -13.24
CA TRP A 160 11.06 -19.05 -13.14
C TRP A 160 11.45 -18.30 -11.85
N VAL A 161 10.50 -17.59 -11.22
CA VAL A 161 10.71 -16.92 -9.92
C VAL A 161 10.94 -17.97 -8.83
N PHE A 162 10.14 -19.04 -8.82
CA PHE A 162 10.28 -20.12 -7.83
C PHE A 162 11.57 -20.90 -8.06
N GLU A 163 11.92 -21.19 -9.31
CA GLU A 163 13.19 -21.87 -9.64
C GLU A 163 14.38 -21.08 -9.13
N ARG A 164 14.43 -19.77 -9.38
CA ARG A 164 15.51 -18.90 -8.92
C ARG A 164 15.51 -18.73 -7.41
N ALA A 165 14.36 -18.45 -6.80
CA ALA A 165 14.23 -18.31 -5.34
C ALA A 165 14.65 -19.59 -4.61
N HIS A 166 14.29 -20.76 -5.14
CA HIS A 166 14.71 -22.06 -4.60
C HIS A 166 16.23 -22.26 -4.69
N ALA A 167 16.84 -21.95 -5.84
CA ALA A 167 18.29 -22.03 -6.02
C ALA A 167 19.04 -21.11 -5.06
N ASP A 168 18.50 -19.94 -4.77
CA ASP A 168 19.07 -18.95 -3.84
C ASP A 168 18.64 -19.17 -2.38
N GLN A 169 17.79 -20.18 -2.10
CA GLN A 169 17.21 -20.52 -0.78
C GLN A 169 16.38 -19.36 -0.18
N ILE A 170 15.69 -18.60 -1.01
CA ILE A 170 14.83 -17.49 -0.60
C ILE A 170 13.37 -17.96 -0.58
N PRO A 171 12.70 -18.02 0.59
CA PRO A 171 11.30 -18.40 0.67
C PRO A 171 10.39 -17.38 -0.03
N VAL A 172 9.37 -17.91 -0.73
CA VAL A 172 8.36 -17.13 -1.44
C VAL A 172 7.03 -17.22 -0.72
N LEU A 173 6.47 -16.07 -0.37
CA LEU A 173 5.15 -15.93 0.26
C LEU A 173 4.18 -15.27 -0.72
N ILE A 174 2.90 -15.66 -0.69
CA ILE A 174 1.89 -15.07 -1.59
C ILE A 174 0.61 -14.78 -0.82
N SER A 175 0.00 -13.62 -1.11
CA SER A 175 -1.26 -13.23 -0.47
C SER A 175 -2.46 -13.93 -1.12
N ALA A 176 -3.35 -14.47 -0.29
CA ALA A 176 -4.66 -15.01 -0.68
C ALA A 176 -5.78 -14.30 0.09
N THR A 177 -6.91 -14.12 -0.57
CA THR A 177 -8.13 -13.55 0.01
C THR A 177 -9.26 -14.57 0.14
N LYS A 178 -9.08 -15.76 -0.44
CA LYS A 178 -10.05 -16.88 -0.43
C LYS A 178 -9.34 -18.23 -0.61
N LEU A 179 -10.08 -19.31 -0.38
CA LEU A 179 -9.54 -20.66 -0.42
C LEU A 179 -9.00 -21.08 -1.80
N GLU A 180 -9.71 -20.75 -2.89
CA GLU A 180 -9.27 -21.13 -4.24
C GLU A 180 -7.91 -20.50 -4.60
N GLU A 181 -7.67 -19.27 -4.18
CA GLU A 181 -6.38 -18.58 -4.35
C GLU A 181 -5.30 -19.28 -3.52
N ALA A 182 -5.62 -19.65 -2.29
CA ALA A 182 -4.69 -20.35 -1.39
C ALA A 182 -4.29 -21.75 -1.93
N LEU A 183 -5.23 -22.49 -2.52
CA LEU A 183 -4.94 -23.78 -3.17
C LEU A 183 -4.08 -23.60 -4.41
N ALA A 184 -4.29 -22.56 -5.20
CA ALA A 184 -3.43 -22.23 -6.34
C ALA A 184 -2.00 -21.86 -5.87
N ILE A 185 -1.87 -21.13 -4.75
CA ILE A 185 -0.58 -20.82 -4.12
C ILE A 185 0.11 -22.11 -3.65
N GLU A 186 -0.60 -23.00 -2.99
CA GLU A 186 -0.03 -24.28 -2.53
C GLU A 186 0.51 -25.11 -3.70
N ALA A 187 -0.17 -25.11 -4.84
CA ALA A 187 0.26 -25.80 -6.04
C ALA A 187 1.46 -25.15 -6.77
N SER A 188 1.83 -23.91 -6.43
CA SER A 188 2.83 -23.13 -7.18
C SER A 188 4.28 -23.36 -6.74
N GLY A 189 4.51 -23.91 -5.55
CA GLY A 189 5.83 -24.00 -4.94
C GLY A 189 6.15 -22.89 -3.94
N ALA A 190 5.17 -22.08 -3.55
CA ALA A 190 5.29 -21.11 -2.46
C ALA A 190 5.56 -21.79 -1.11
N CYS A 191 6.16 -21.05 -0.17
CA CYS A 191 6.53 -21.54 1.16
C CYS A 191 5.48 -21.24 2.24
N ALA A 192 4.66 -20.21 2.05
CA ALA A 192 3.59 -19.85 2.97
C ALA A 192 2.51 -18.98 2.27
N ILE A 193 1.33 -18.95 2.88
CA ILE A 193 0.18 -18.17 2.42
C ILE A 193 -0.04 -17.00 3.38
N ILE A 194 -0.12 -15.78 2.84
CA ILE A 194 -0.55 -14.61 3.61
C ILE A 194 -2.07 -14.50 3.47
N ALA A 195 -2.80 -14.90 4.51
CA ALA A 195 -4.26 -14.81 4.58
C ALA A 195 -4.68 -13.36 4.80
N GLN A 196 -4.97 -12.64 3.73
CA GLN A 196 -5.40 -11.24 3.82
C GLN A 196 -6.91 -11.15 3.97
N GLY A 197 -7.37 -10.88 5.19
CA GLY A 197 -8.79 -10.68 5.48
C GLY A 197 -9.35 -9.34 5.00
N PRO A 198 -10.69 -9.18 5.04
CA PRO A 198 -11.38 -7.98 4.59
C PRO A 198 -11.05 -6.72 5.39
N GLU A 199 -10.56 -6.87 6.62
CA GLU A 199 -10.18 -5.75 7.49
C GLU A 199 -8.84 -5.10 7.10
N ALA A 200 -8.06 -5.74 6.23
CA ALA A 200 -6.75 -5.24 5.83
C ALA A 200 -6.85 -3.90 5.10
N GLY A 201 -5.94 -2.98 5.42
CA GLY A 201 -5.75 -1.73 4.69
C GLY A 201 -4.94 -1.92 3.40
N GLY A 202 -5.07 -0.96 2.47
CA GLY A 202 -4.44 -1.02 1.16
C GLY A 202 -5.16 -1.95 0.20
N HIS A 203 -4.45 -2.35 -0.87
CA HIS A 203 -5.02 -3.18 -1.91
C HIS A 203 -5.43 -4.57 -1.41
N ARG A 204 -6.63 -5.02 -1.83
CA ARG A 204 -7.02 -6.43 -1.69
C ARG A 204 -6.16 -7.30 -2.61
N GLY A 205 -5.60 -8.35 -2.04
CA GLY A 205 -4.72 -9.29 -2.74
C GLY A 205 -5.42 -10.26 -3.69
N CYS A 206 -6.72 -10.11 -3.93
CA CYS A 206 -7.49 -10.99 -4.80
C CYS A 206 -6.85 -11.11 -6.19
N PHE A 207 -6.85 -12.32 -6.75
CA PHE A 207 -6.23 -12.58 -8.06
C PHE A 207 -7.05 -11.96 -9.19
N ASP A 208 -8.38 -12.00 -9.08
CA ASP A 208 -9.26 -11.33 -10.02
C ASP A 208 -9.23 -9.81 -9.83
N PRO A 209 -8.73 -9.03 -10.83
CA PRO A 209 -8.72 -7.58 -10.75
C PRO A 209 -10.12 -6.97 -10.74
N LYS A 210 -11.13 -7.70 -11.23
CA LYS A 210 -12.54 -7.29 -11.32
C LYS A 210 -13.43 -7.86 -10.21
N ALA A 211 -12.83 -8.47 -9.18
CA ALA A 211 -13.57 -9.01 -8.04
C ALA A 211 -14.61 -8.00 -7.55
N PRO A 212 -15.87 -8.40 -7.30
CA PRO A 212 -16.94 -7.50 -6.86
C PRO A 212 -16.58 -6.79 -5.55
N LEU A 213 -17.11 -5.58 -5.34
CA LEU A 213 -16.93 -4.80 -4.10
C LEU A 213 -17.60 -5.46 -2.88
N ASP A 214 -18.64 -6.23 -3.10
CA ASP A 214 -19.51 -6.83 -2.09
C ASP A 214 -19.20 -8.29 -1.77
N ARG A 215 -18.25 -8.91 -2.47
CA ARG A 215 -17.84 -10.29 -2.26
C ARG A 215 -16.48 -10.37 -1.57
N ASP A 216 -16.51 -10.35 -0.26
CA ASP A 216 -15.49 -11.01 0.55
C ASP A 216 -16.03 -12.41 0.91
N ASP A 217 -15.41 -13.47 0.39
CA ASP A 217 -15.80 -14.87 0.66
C ASP A 217 -15.52 -15.26 2.13
N ALA A 218 -14.79 -14.41 2.87
CA ALA A 218 -14.58 -14.50 4.30
C ALA A 218 -15.21 -13.31 5.02
N SER A 219 -15.95 -13.58 6.09
CA SER A 219 -16.57 -12.54 6.91
C SER A 219 -15.55 -11.77 7.76
N SER A 220 -14.36 -12.34 7.99
CA SER A 220 -13.26 -11.74 8.77
C SER A 220 -11.91 -12.38 8.45
N THR A 221 -10.82 -11.72 8.85
CA THR A 221 -9.46 -12.27 8.81
C THR A 221 -9.36 -13.58 9.59
N ILE A 222 -9.97 -13.63 10.76
CA ILE A 222 -9.98 -14.81 11.64
C ILE A 222 -10.69 -15.99 10.96
N GLU A 223 -11.81 -15.74 10.29
CA GLU A 223 -12.53 -16.77 9.53
C GLU A 223 -11.69 -17.27 8.35
N LEU A 224 -11.08 -16.37 7.59
CA LEU A 224 -10.20 -16.74 6.48
C LEU A 224 -9.03 -17.61 6.98
N VAL A 225 -8.35 -17.22 8.05
CA VAL A 225 -7.25 -17.99 8.65
C VAL A 225 -7.73 -19.39 9.03
N ARG A 226 -8.88 -19.51 9.70
CA ARG A 226 -9.48 -20.77 10.12
C ARG A 226 -9.74 -21.70 8.92
N VAL A 227 -10.30 -21.15 7.84
CA VAL A 227 -10.56 -21.91 6.60
C VAL A 227 -9.26 -22.37 5.97
N LEU A 228 -8.29 -21.46 5.77
CA LEU A 228 -7.04 -21.81 5.10
C LEU A 228 -6.20 -22.79 5.91
N ALA A 229 -6.10 -22.62 7.23
CA ALA A 229 -5.36 -23.52 8.11
C ALA A 229 -5.92 -24.96 8.14
N ARG A 230 -7.20 -25.15 7.82
CA ARG A 230 -7.84 -26.47 7.74
C ARG A 230 -7.66 -27.15 6.38
N HIS A 231 -7.56 -26.38 5.30
CA HIS A 231 -7.63 -26.92 3.93
C HIS A 231 -6.29 -26.86 3.19
N CYS A 232 -5.34 -26.04 3.65
CA CYS A 232 -4.02 -25.92 3.07
C CYS A 232 -2.96 -26.56 3.97
N LYS A 233 -1.91 -27.11 3.36
CA LYS A 233 -0.75 -27.70 4.05
C LYS A 233 0.32 -26.65 4.36
N LEU A 234 0.38 -25.57 3.58
CA LEU A 234 1.32 -24.50 3.79
C LEU A 234 1.01 -23.72 5.07
N PRO A 235 2.04 -23.21 5.77
CA PRO A 235 1.83 -22.32 6.89
C PRO A 235 1.07 -21.06 6.47
N VAL A 236 0.12 -20.64 7.31
CA VAL A 236 -0.74 -19.48 7.10
C VAL A 236 -0.25 -18.32 7.97
N ILE A 237 -0.09 -17.14 7.37
CA ILE A 237 0.25 -15.88 8.03
C ILE A 237 -0.99 -15.00 8.00
N ALA A 238 -1.50 -14.60 9.17
CA ALA A 238 -2.70 -13.76 9.24
C ALA A 238 -2.37 -12.29 8.92
N ALA A 239 -3.17 -11.63 8.08
CA ALA A 239 -3.00 -10.22 7.73
C ALA A 239 -4.36 -9.50 7.65
N GLY A 240 -4.50 -8.39 8.37
CA GLY A 240 -5.71 -7.56 8.39
C GLY A 240 -6.38 -7.48 9.77
N GLY A 241 -6.67 -6.25 10.21
CA GLY A 241 -7.36 -6.00 11.48
C GLY A 241 -6.54 -6.26 12.75
N ILE A 242 -5.33 -6.76 12.65
CA ILE A 242 -4.46 -7.12 13.79
C ILE A 242 -3.75 -5.87 14.29
N MET A 243 -4.05 -5.43 15.49
CA MET A 243 -3.60 -4.15 16.05
C MET A 243 -2.97 -4.24 17.45
N ASN A 244 -3.17 -5.34 18.16
CA ASN A 244 -2.72 -5.58 19.52
C ASN A 244 -2.41 -7.06 19.74
N ALA A 245 -1.96 -7.42 20.93
CA ALA A 245 -1.59 -8.79 21.27
C ALA A 245 -2.80 -9.74 21.32
N GLU A 246 -3.97 -9.28 21.76
CA GLU A 246 -5.19 -10.10 21.74
C GLU A 246 -5.57 -10.49 20.31
N ASP A 247 -5.46 -9.56 19.35
CA ASP A 247 -5.71 -9.83 17.93
C ASP A 247 -4.69 -10.87 17.39
N ILE A 248 -3.42 -10.79 17.82
CA ILE A 248 -2.36 -11.77 17.50
C ILE A 248 -2.74 -13.14 18.04
N GLN A 249 -3.06 -13.25 19.31
CA GLN A 249 -3.43 -14.50 19.95
C GLN A 249 -4.67 -15.13 19.30
N ALA A 250 -5.66 -14.31 18.97
CA ALA A 250 -6.86 -14.77 18.26
C ALA A 250 -6.52 -15.39 16.91
N ALA A 251 -5.62 -14.78 16.13
CA ALA A 251 -5.18 -15.32 14.85
C ALA A 251 -4.39 -16.63 14.99
N LEU A 252 -3.47 -16.70 15.96
CA LEU A 252 -2.68 -17.92 16.26
C LEU A 252 -3.57 -19.07 16.71
N ALA A 253 -4.58 -18.79 17.54
CA ALA A 253 -5.56 -19.77 18.02
C ALA A 253 -6.38 -20.38 16.87
N GLN A 254 -6.56 -19.69 15.74
CA GLN A 254 -7.23 -20.22 14.56
C GLN A 254 -6.29 -20.97 13.59
N GLY A 255 -5.02 -21.10 13.92
CA GLY A 255 -4.05 -21.89 13.19
C GLY A 255 -3.04 -21.09 12.38
N ALA A 256 -3.05 -19.76 12.44
CA ALA A 256 -1.97 -18.95 11.88
C ALA A 256 -0.64 -19.32 12.55
N LYS A 257 0.46 -19.27 11.79
CA LYS A 257 1.82 -19.51 12.29
C LYS A 257 2.56 -18.22 12.58
N ALA A 258 2.08 -17.12 12.01
CA ALA A 258 2.59 -15.76 12.22
C ALA A 258 1.50 -14.75 11.86
N VAL A 259 1.78 -13.47 12.13
CA VAL A 259 0.92 -12.36 11.73
C VAL A 259 1.72 -11.33 10.93
N GLN A 260 1.03 -10.64 10.01
CA GLN A 260 1.55 -9.50 9.28
C GLN A 260 0.70 -8.28 9.59
N MET A 261 1.33 -7.28 10.19
CA MET A 261 0.67 -6.05 10.63
C MET A 261 1.08 -4.88 9.73
N GLY A 262 0.11 -4.08 9.32
CA GLY A 262 0.37 -2.89 8.51
C GLY A 262 -0.13 -1.63 9.19
N THR A 263 -1.45 -1.52 9.36
CA THR A 263 -2.13 -0.32 9.88
C THR A 263 -1.65 0.09 11.27
N ALA A 264 -1.34 -0.87 12.15
CA ALA A 264 -0.82 -0.60 13.49
C ALA A 264 0.47 0.23 13.46
N PHE A 265 1.32 0.02 12.44
CA PHE A 265 2.59 0.71 12.26
C PHE A 265 2.49 2.05 11.50
N LEU A 266 1.34 2.37 10.90
CA LEU A 266 1.20 3.59 10.08
C LEU A 266 1.41 4.88 10.88
N ALA A 267 0.96 4.90 12.13
CA ALA A 267 1.06 6.06 13.01
C ALA A 267 2.38 6.12 13.80
N CYS A 268 3.28 5.12 13.66
CA CYS A 268 4.60 5.16 14.28
C CYS A 268 5.42 6.35 13.76
N HIS A 269 6.27 6.91 14.63
CA HIS A 269 7.06 8.09 14.33
C HIS A 269 7.95 7.89 13.09
N GLU A 270 8.52 6.70 12.94
CA GLU A 270 9.45 6.30 11.87
C GLU A 270 8.74 5.99 10.54
N SER A 271 7.42 5.79 10.56
CA SER A 271 6.64 5.53 9.35
C SER A 271 6.68 6.71 8.39
N GLY A 272 6.79 6.44 7.10
CA GLY A 272 6.71 7.44 6.03
C GLY A 272 5.29 7.90 5.69
N ALA A 273 4.28 7.56 6.49
CA ALA A 273 2.94 8.11 6.31
C ALA A 273 2.95 9.64 6.51
N SER A 274 2.19 10.38 5.69
CA SER A 274 2.14 11.83 5.79
C SER A 274 1.63 12.31 7.16
N PRO A 275 2.00 13.52 7.61
CA PRO A 275 1.49 14.08 8.87
C PRO A 275 -0.04 14.08 8.93
N GLU A 276 -0.71 14.40 7.82
CA GLU A 276 -2.17 14.40 7.70
C GLU A 276 -2.73 12.99 7.88
N HIS A 277 -2.08 11.98 7.28
CA HIS A 277 -2.50 10.59 7.44
C HIS A 277 -2.35 10.14 8.90
N LYS A 278 -1.20 10.38 9.53
CA LYS A 278 -0.97 10.04 10.95
C LYS A 278 -1.97 10.74 11.87
N ARG A 279 -2.24 12.03 11.64
CA ARG A 279 -3.23 12.79 12.41
C ARG A 279 -4.64 12.19 12.29
N LEU A 280 -5.05 11.75 11.09
CA LEU A 280 -6.35 11.14 10.88
C LEU A 280 -6.45 9.73 11.48
N LEU A 281 -5.35 9.00 11.55
CA LEU A 281 -5.32 7.67 12.18
C LEU A 281 -5.41 7.71 13.72
N THR A 282 -4.87 8.77 14.35
CA THR A 282 -4.77 8.90 15.81
C THR A 282 -5.72 9.94 16.39
N GLY A 283 -6.42 10.69 15.55
CA GLY A 283 -7.42 11.67 15.95
C GLY A 283 -8.76 11.05 16.33
N GLU A 284 -9.79 11.89 16.48
CA GLU A 284 -11.12 11.39 16.80
C GLU A 284 -11.63 10.42 15.71
N PRO A 285 -12.12 9.24 16.11
CA PRO A 285 -12.70 8.29 15.18
C PRO A 285 -14.00 8.85 14.57
N GLY A 286 -14.04 9.06 13.27
CA GLY A 286 -15.24 9.62 12.62
C GLY A 286 -15.38 9.32 11.15
N ARG A 287 -14.28 9.04 10.44
CA ARG A 287 -14.33 8.89 8.97
C ARG A 287 -14.79 7.52 8.51
N GLY A 288 -14.51 6.46 9.25
CA GLY A 288 -14.67 5.08 8.77
C GLY A 288 -13.64 4.73 7.68
N THR A 289 -13.71 3.49 7.21
CA THR A 289 -12.94 3.02 6.05
C THR A 289 -13.88 2.53 4.96
N VAL A 290 -13.42 2.58 3.71
CA VAL A 290 -14.16 2.11 2.55
C VAL A 290 -13.27 1.27 1.65
N LEU A 291 -13.82 0.21 1.06
CA LEU A 291 -13.22 -0.47 -0.09
C LEU A 291 -13.54 0.32 -1.36
N THR A 292 -12.55 0.68 -2.13
CA THR A 292 -12.73 1.52 -3.32
C THR A 292 -11.79 1.13 -4.45
N ARG A 293 -12.17 1.45 -5.68
CA ARG A 293 -11.32 1.43 -6.88
C ARG A 293 -10.89 2.81 -7.32
N ALA A 294 -11.37 3.85 -6.66
CA ALA A 294 -11.27 5.24 -7.07
C ALA A 294 -9.83 5.67 -7.43
N PHE A 295 -8.86 5.30 -6.60
CA PHE A 295 -7.47 5.74 -6.77
C PHE A 295 -6.67 4.90 -7.77
N SER A 296 -6.89 3.59 -7.78
CA SER A 296 -6.00 2.69 -8.51
C SER A 296 -6.65 1.83 -9.59
N GLY A 297 -7.99 1.74 -9.60
CA GLY A 297 -8.72 0.82 -10.45
C GLY A 297 -8.84 -0.59 -9.89
N ARG A 298 -8.18 -0.89 -8.75
CA ARG A 298 -8.25 -2.16 -8.04
C ARG A 298 -8.75 -1.95 -6.62
N LEU A 299 -9.45 -2.94 -6.06
CA LEU A 299 -9.98 -2.84 -4.71
C LEU A 299 -8.89 -2.54 -3.69
N ALA A 300 -9.08 -1.52 -2.89
CA ALA A 300 -8.21 -1.15 -1.80
C ALA A 300 -9.02 -0.51 -0.66
N ARG A 301 -8.63 -0.77 0.59
CA ARG A 301 -9.27 -0.18 1.77
C ARG A 301 -8.48 1.02 2.28
N GLY A 302 -9.16 2.13 2.48
CA GLY A 302 -8.59 3.34 3.07
C GLY A 302 -9.61 4.13 3.88
N LEU A 303 -9.16 5.19 4.53
CA LEU A 303 -10.04 6.15 5.18
C LEU A 303 -10.97 6.79 4.15
N GLN A 304 -12.23 6.98 4.54
CA GLN A 304 -13.18 7.72 3.72
C GLN A 304 -12.75 9.18 3.59
N ASN A 305 -12.88 9.74 2.39
CA ASN A 305 -12.64 11.15 2.11
C ASN A 305 -13.55 11.61 0.94
N GLU A 306 -13.48 12.89 0.59
CA GLU A 306 -14.30 13.47 -0.49
C GLU A 306 -14.10 12.73 -1.81
N PHE A 307 -12.86 12.37 -2.14
CA PHE A 307 -12.57 11.67 -3.40
C PHE A 307 -13.21 10.28 -3.44
N THR A 308 -13.13 9.51 -2.35
CA THR A 308 -13.77 8.18 -2.30
C THR A 308 -15.29 8.28 -2.39
N ALA A 309 -15.90 9.28 -1.77
CA ALA A 309 -17.33 9.53 -1.84
C ALA A 309 -17.75 9.96 -3.26
N MET A 310 -17.03 10.90 -3.85
CA MET A 310 -17.27 11.40 -5.20
C MET A 310 -17.18 10.28 -6.26
N MET A 311 -16.23 9.38 -6.12
CA MET A 311 -15.94 8.33 -7.11
C MET A 311 -16.79 7.05 -6.94
N GLN A 312 -17.63 6.95 -5.92
CA GLN A 312 -18.36 5.72 -5.57
C GLN A 312 -19.15 5.10 -6.71
N SER A 313 -19.74 5.91 -7.59
CA SER A 313 -20.54 5.46 -8.74
C SER A 313 -19.99 5.93 -10.09
N ARG A 314 -18.76 6.42 -10.12
CA ARG A 314 -18.14 6.96 -11.34
C ARG A 314 -17.27 5.93 -12.03
N ALA A 315 -17.05 6.15 -13.33
CA ALA A 315 -16.19 5.32 -14.15
C ALA A 315 -14.73 5.40 -13.66
N VAL A 316 -14.07 4.25 -13.61
CA VAL A 316 -12.64 4.11 -13.30
C VAL A 316 -11.98 3.22 -14.36
N LEU A 317 -10.72 3.47 -14.67
CA LEU A 317 -9.92 2.59 -15.51
C LEU A 317 -9.46 1.37 -14.71
N ASP A 318 -9.14 0.29 -15.42
CA ASP A 318 -8.51 -0.88 -14.83
C ASP A 318 -7.12 -0.53 -14.26
N PHE A 319 -6.73 -1.23 -13.17
CA PHE A 319 -5.37 -1.16 -12.63
C PHE A 319 -4.35 -1.67 -13.65
N PRO A 320 -3.22 -1.00 -13.86
CA PRO A 320 -2.67 0.14 -13.12
C PRO A 320 -3.01 1.52 -13.73
N LEU A 321 -3.79 1.59 -14.79
CA LEU A 321 -4.08 2.83 -15.52
C LEU A 321 -4.71 3.91 -14.64
N GLN A 322 -5.72 3.55 -13.86
CA GLN A 322 -6.37 4.47 -12.92
C GLN A 322 -5.36 5.02 -11.89
N ASN A 323 -4.44 4.18 -11.41
CA ASN A 323 -3.42 4.62 -10.47
C ASN A 323 -2.48 5.67 -11.08
N SER A 324 -2.09 5.50 -12.34
CA SER A 324 -1.29 6.48 -13.07
C SER A 324 -2.09 7.76 -13.33
N LEU A 325 -3.35 7.62 -13.77
CA LEU A 325 -4.23 8.75 -14.06
C LEU A 325 -4.48 9.64 -12.83
N THR A 326 -4.61 9.05 -11.64
CA THR A 326 -4.84 9.79 -10.38
C THR A 326 -3.55 10.23 -9.68
N ALA A 327 -2.38 9.87 -10.18
CA ALA A 327 -1.10 10.12 -9.50
C ALA A 327 -0.86 11.62 -9.27
N GLY A 328 -1.04 12.43 -10.30
CA GLY A 328 -0.87 13.88 -10.23
C GLY A 328 -1.84 14.54 -9.24
N LEU A 329 -3.12 14.13 -9.26
CA LEU A 329 -4.14 14.60 -8.32
C LEU A 329 -3.74 14.33 -6.87
N ARG A 330 -3.32 13.10 -6.55
CA ARG A 330 -2.87 12.70 -5.21
C ARG A 330 -1.63 13.47 -4.76
N GLN A 331 -0.69 13.68 -5.67
CA GLN A 331 0.54 14.43 -5.38
C GLN A 331 0.25 15.90 -5.08
N GLN A 332 -0.61 16.55 -5.86
CA GLN A 332 -1.01 17.92 -5.62
C GLN A 332 -1.76 18.07 -4.29
N SER A 333 -2.67 17.14 -4.00
CA SER A 333 -3.38 17.09 -2.72
C SER A 333 -2.42 16.95 -1.54
N ALA A 334 -1.37 16.12 -1.67
CA ALA A 334 -0.34 15.96 -0.65
C ALA A 334 0.48 17.24 -0.44
N ARG A 335 0.87 17.94 -1.52
CA ARG A 335 1.58 19.24 -1.43
C ARG A 335 0.75 20.32 -0.75
N ALA A 336 -0.57 20.31 -0.97
CA ALA A 336 -1.52 21.21 -0.33
C ALA A 336 -1.87 20.80 1.11
N ALA A 337 -1.26 19.73 1.67
CA ALA A 337 -1.63 19.13 2.95
C ALA A 337 -3.15 18.84 3.05
N ASN A 338 -3.80 18.59 1.92
CA ASN A 338 -5.23 18.30 1.84
C ASN A 338 -5.45 16.77 1.80
N PRO A 339 -6.01 16.12 2.83
CA PRO A 339 -6.20 14.66 2.86
C PRO A 339 -7.37 14.20 1.98
N GLU A 340 -8.21 15.12 1.49
CA GLU A 340 -9.48 14.75 0.86
C GLU A 340 -9.32 14.10 -0.52
N TYR A 341 -8.14 14.23 -1.16
CA TYR A 341 -7.83 13.61 -2.45
C TYR A 341 -6.59 12.70 -2.39
N GLN A 342 -6.15 12.32 -1.18
CA GLN A 342 -5.04 11.38 -0.97
C GLN A 342 -5.54 9.94 -0.79
N SER A 343 -4.73 8.97 -1.23
CA SER A 343 -4.98 7.55 -0.97
C SER A 343 -4.53 7.17 0.45
N LEU A 344 -5.39 7.38 1.43
CA LEU A 344 -5.10 7.17 2.86
C LEU A 344 -5.40 5.72 3.25
N TRP A 345 -4.54 4.79 2.81
CA TRP A 345 -4.73 3.36 3.02
C TRP A 345 -4.67 2.99 4.50
N ALA A 346 -5.72 2.38 5.03
CA ALA A 346 -5.83 1.93 6.41
C ALA A 346 -6.85 0.81 6.54
N GLY A 347 -6.62 -0.13 7.44
CA GLY A 347 -7.56 -1.20 7.78
C GLY A 347 -8.72 -0.71 8.63
N SER A 348 -9.78 -1.53 8.74
CA SER A 348 -11.00 -1.17 9.46
C SER A 348 -10.80 -0.88 10.96
N ALA A 349 -9.75 -1.46 11.56
CA ALA A 349 -9.41 -1.28 12.97
C ALA A 349 -8.47 -0.09 13.24
N TYR A 350 -8.32 0.84 12.29
CA TYR A 350 -7.38 1.98 12.38
C TYR A 350 -7.54 2.84 13.64
N ALA A 351 -8.75 2.92 14.20
CA ALA A 351 -9.01 3.67 15.43
C ALA A 351 -8.20 3.18 16.65
N LYS A 352 -7.59 1.98 16.57
CA LYS A 352 -6.64 1.47 17.57
C LYS A 352 -5.21 2.00 17.37
N CYS A 353 -4.91 2.77 16.32
CA CYS A 353 -3.60 3.37 16.08
C CYS A 353 -3.22 4.33 17.19
N ARG A 354 -1.92 4.38 17.52
CA ARG A 354 -1.34 5.31 18.49
C ARG A 354 -0.15 6.02 17.87
N SER A 355 0.07 7.27 18.26
CA SER A 355 1.30 8.00 17.94
C SER A 355 2.38 7.55 18.93
N GLU A 356 3.20 6.63 18.51
CA GLU A 356 4.24 5.97 19.34
C GLU A 356 5.43 5.60 18.46
N SER A 357 6.56 5.22 19.03
CA SER A 357 7.68 4.66 18.27
C SER A 357 7.40 3.19 17.88
N VAL A 358 8.16 2.66 16.92
CA VAL A 358 8.12 1.22 16.60
C VAL A 358 8.44 0.39 17.83
N SER A 359 9.44 0.81 18.65
CA SER A 359 9.83 0.12 19.86
C SER A 359 8.70 0.09 20.91
N ASP A 360 8.01 1.22 21.15
CA ASP A 360 6.88 1.27 22.09
C ASP A 360 5.72 0.37 21.63
N LEU A 361 5.44 0.37 20.32
CA LEU A 361 4.43 -0.53 19.77
C LEU A 361 4.81 -2.00 20.02
N VAL A 362 6.05 -2.40 19.74
CA VAL A 362 6.51 -3.79 19.93
C VAL A 362 6.45 -4.19 21.40
N LEU A 363 6.95 -3.35 22.30
CA LEU A 363 6.85 -3.58 23.75
C LEU A 363 5.39 -3.82 24.20
N ARG A 364 4.45 -3.06 23.65
CA ARG A 364 3.01 -3.23 23.96
C ARG A 364 2.44 -4.52 23.37
N LEU A 365 2.96 -5.01 22.24
CA LEU A 365 2.55 -6.28 21.65
C LEU A 365 3.09 -7.49 22.43
N GLU A 366 4.20 -7.35 23.17
CA GLU A 366 4.82 -8.41 23.96
C GLU A 366 4.23 -8.54 25.39
N GLN A 367 3.61 -7.49 25.92
CA GLN A 367 3.13 -7.42 27.29
C GLN A 367 1.74 -8.02 27.54
N ALA A 368 1.10 -8.63 26.55
CA ALA A 368 -0.29 -9.13 26.66
C ALA A 368 -0.41 -10.66 26.71
#